data_53983bf5b84a86e04e5b3eff393e22ea
#
_entry.id   53983bf5b84a86e04e5b3eff393e22ea
#
_cell.length_a   1.000
_cell.length_b   1.000
_cell.length_c   1.000
_cell.angle_alpha   90.00
_cell.angle_beta   90.00
_cell.angle_gamma   90.00
#
_symmetry.space_group_name_H-M   'P 1'
#
loop_
_entity.id
_entity.type
_entity.pdbx_description
1 polymer ?
#
loop_
_entity_poly.entity_id
_entity_poly.type
_entity_poly.pdbx_seq_one_letter_code
_entity_poly.pdbx_strand_id
1 'polypeptide(L)'
;MVLMTILFVSLATGCAYHERVAAVPPPPVVIGSINASTMRSGTRVIINLSEQRAYLIEGGKVSLISPIASGKPGWSTPTGNFSVISKDIDHRSQSFGLIIDGSGRIATSDATPGTHVPHGFHYQPAPMPYYMEFNHAIGMHAGFLPGYPASHGCVRMPRDLAARFFERVHLRTPVTVTGSTQNLTRVRIAIPLYE
;
A
#
# COMPACT_ATOMS: atom_id res chain seq x y z
N MET A 1 61.16 -35.58 -27.21
CA MET A 1 60.08 -34.76 -27.79
C MET A 1 58.97 -34.68 -26.76
N VAL A 2 58.91 -33.61 -25.99
CA VAL A 2 57.95 -33.42 -24.89
C VAL A 2 56.91 -32.40 -25.40
N LEU A 3 55.67 -32.84 -25.54
CA LEU A 3 54.55 -32.01 -26.01
C LEU A 3 53.98 -31.26 -24.79
N MET A 4 54.14 -29.95 -24.78
CA MET A 4 53.64 -29.08 -23.71
C MET A 4 52.26 -28.57 -24.11
N THR A 5 51.22 -29.08 -23.45
CA THR A 5 49.81 -28.67 -23.65
C THR A 5 49.54 -27.41 -22.83
N ILE A 6 49.29 -26.30 -23.50
CA ILE A 6 48.92 -25.02 -22.89
C ILE A 6 47.41 -25.01 -22.66
N LEU A 7 47.00 -24.96 -21.40
CA LEU A 7 45.62 -24.85 -20.99
C LEU A 7 45.22 -23.34 -20.96
N PHE A 8 44.37 -22.90 -21.89
CA PHE A 8 43.78 -21.57 -21.88
C PHE A 8 42.65 -21.54 -20.87
N VAL A 9 42.85 -20.84 -19.76
CA VAL A 9 41.76 -20.47 -18.83
C VAL A 9 41.14 -19.17 -19.30
N SER A 10 39.93 -19.22 -19.87
CA SER A 10 39.14 -18.04 -20.19
C SER A 10 38.48 -17.52 -18.92
N LEU A 11 38.93 -16.37 -18.41
CA LEU A 11 38.22 -15.61 -17.41
C LEU A 11 37.06 -14.87 -18.08
N ALA A 12 35.85 -15.36 -17.92
CA ALA A 12 34.64 -14.64 -18.24
C ALA A 12 34.36 -13.60 -17.12
N THR A 13 34.77 -12.36 -17.36
CA THR A 13 34.36 -11.21 -16.53
C THR A 13 32.89 -10.90 -16.85
N GLY A 14 31.97 -11.43 -16.05
CA GLY A 14 30.57 -11.06 -16.06
C GLY A 14 30.40 -9.65 -15.55
N CYS A 15 30.24 -8.67 -16.45
CA CYS A 15 29.71 -7.35 -16.09
C CYS A 15 28.26 -7.51 -15.62
N ALA A 16 28.05 -7.45 -14.30
CA ALA A 16 26.72 -7.30 -13.73
C ALA A 16 26.19 -5.90 -14.12
N TYR A 17 25.34 -5.87 -15.13
CA TYR A 17 24.60 -4.67 -15.52
C TYR A 17 23.56 -4.39 -14.43
N HIS A 18 23.90 -3.53 -13.46
CA HIS A 18 22.94 -2.97 -12.54
C HIS A 18 22.13 -1.91 -13.29
N GLU A 19 21.03 -2.32 -13.88
CA GLU A 19 20.05 -1.41 -14.45
C GLU A 19 19.47 -0.56 -13.31
N ARG A 20 19.98 0.66 -13.17
CA ARG A 20 19.35 1.67 -12.33
C ARG A 20 18.05 2.03 -12.99
N VAL A 21 16.95 1.45 -12.53
CA VAL A 21 15.61 1.95 -12.86
C VAL A 21 15.57 3.39 -12.38
N ALA A 22 15.70 4.32 -13.32
CA ALA A 22 15.54 5.73 -13.06
C ALA A 22 14.13 5.93 -12.48
N ALA A 23 14.05 6.41 -11.25
CA ALA A 23 12.76 6.74 -10.63
C ALA A 23 12.09 7.80 -11.52
N VAL A 24 11.02 7.40 -12.22
CA VAL A 24 10.18 8.33 -12.97
C VAL A 24 9.68 9.38 -11.97
N PRO A 25 9.99 10.67 -12.16
CA PRO A 25 9.48 11.71 -11.25
C PRO A 25 7.95 11.64 -11.26
N PRO A 26 7.30 11.76 -10.08
CA PRO A 26 5.84 11.74 -10.01
C PRO A 26 5.28 12.85 -10.91
N PRO A 27 4.19 12.59 -11.65
CA PRO A 27 3.55 13.62 -12.45
C PRO A 27 3.16 14.82 -11.55
N PRO A 28 3.17 16.04 -12.08
CA PRO A 28 2.78 17.21 -11.31
C PRO A 28 1.38 17.00 -10.74
N VAL A 29 1.24 17.22 -9.43
CA VAL A 29 -0.04 17.12 -8.72
C VAL A 29 -0.91 18.28 -9.21
N VAL A 30 -1.84 18.02 -10.12
CA VAL A 30 -2.93 18.94 -10.40
C VAL A 30 -3.91 18.83 -9.23
N ILE A 31 -3.70 19.62 -8.19
CA ILE A 31 -4.68 19.82 -7.14
C ILE A 31 -5.81 20.61 -7.81
N GLY A 32 -6.88 19.91 -8.20
CA GLY A 32 -8.11 20.58 -8.67
C GLY A 32 -8.47 21.64 -7.65
N SER A 33 -8.84 22.84 -8.12
CA SER A 33 -9.08 24.09 -7.37
C SER A 33 -9.73 23.83 -6.01
N ILE A 34 -8.94 23.66 -4.97
CA ILE A 34 -9.40 23.69 -3.59
C ILE A 34 -9.47 25.16 -3.25
N ASN A 35 -10.69 25.66 -3.03
CA ASN A 35 -10.91 27.03 -2.62
C ASN A 35 -10.00 27.40 -1.45
N ALA A 36 -9.16 28.41 -1.65
CA ALA A 36 -8.12 28.87 -0.72
C ALA A 36 -8.66 29.31 0.66
N SER A 37 -9.98 29.45 0.81
CA SER A 37 -10.62 29.88 2.06
C SER A 37 -10.71 28.82 3.16
N THR A 38 -10.36 27.55 2.89
CA THR A 38 -10.40 26.46 3.89
C THR A 38 -9.02 26.01 4.33
N MET A 39 -7.96 26.75 4.03
CA MET A 39 -6.61 26.50 4.52
C MET A 39 -6.47 26.87 6.01
N ARG A 40 -7.18 26.15 6.89
CA ARG A 40 -6.84 26.17 8.33
C ARG A 40 -5.47 25.56 8.49
N SER A 41 -4.56 26.26 9.18
CA SER A 41 -3.25 25.76 9.57
C SER A 41 -3.43 24.57 10.51
N GLY A 42 -3.36 23.35 9.95
CA GLY A 42 -3.53 22.11 10.69
C GLY A 42 -3.07 20.92 9.84
N THR A 43 -2.90 19.79 10.51
CA THR A 43 -2.62 18.51 9.85
C THR A 43 -3.90 17.95 9.24
N ARG A 44 -3.84 17.47 7.99
CA ARG A 44 -4.92 16.73 7.32
C ARG A 44 -4.36 15.68 6.37
N VAL A 45 -5.16 14.69 6.04
CA VAL A 45 -4.81 13.64 5.08
C VAL A 45 -5.72 13.75 3.85
N ILE A 46 -5.14 13.60 2.66
CA ILE A 46 -5.87 13.44 1.41
C ILE A 46 -5.50 12.07 0.84
N ILE A 47 -6.50 11.24 0.56
CA ILE A 47 -6.34 9.94 -0.09
C ILE A 47 -6.92 10.05 -1.51
N ASN A 48 -6.08 9.90 -2.53
CA ASN A 48 -6.48 9.91 -3.93
C ASN A 48 -6.48 8.48 -4.48
N LEU A 49 -7.68 7.92 -4.66
CA LEU A 49 -7.87 6.56 -5.13
C LEU A 49 -7.45 6.38 -6.59
N SER A 50 -7.61 7.41 -7.42
CA SER A 50 -7.21 7.34 -8.84
C SER A 50 -5.70 7.32 -9.01
N GLU A 51 -4.96 7.98 -8.13
CA GLU A 51 -3.50 8.03 -8.14
C GLU A 51 -2.87 6.90 -7.30
N GLN A 52 -3.67 6.19 -6.48
CA GLN A 52 -3.21 5.28 -5.44
C GLN A 52 -2.14 5.92 -4.55
N ARG A 53 -2.47 7.11 -4.02
CA ARG A 53 -1.59 7.91 -3.14
C ARG A 53 -2.33 8.51 -1.97
N ALA A 54 -1.63 8.59 -0.84
CA ALA A 54 -2.04 9.37 0.33
C ALA A 54 -1.05 10.52 0.54
N TYR A 55 -1.59 11.68 0.88
CA TYR A 55 -0.85 12.91 1.13
C TYR A 55 -1.10 13.37 2.56
N LEU A 56 -0.04 13.61 3.31
CA LEU A 56 -0.10 14.32 4.58
C LEU A 56 0.17 15.79 4.34
N ILE A 57 -0.76 16.64 4.73
CA ILE A 57 -0.69 18.10 4.59
C ILE A 57 -0.48 18.71 5.98
N GLU A 58 0.56 19.51 6.13
CA GLU A 58 0.86 20.24 7.36
C GLU A 58 1.16 21.70 7.03
N GLY A 59 0.55 22.63 7.73
CA GLY A 59 0.72 24.06 7.45
C GLY A 59 0.35 24.46 6.02
N GLY A 60 -0.60 23.77 5.40
CA GLY A 60 -1.02 24.00 4.01
C GLY A 60 -0.09 23.43 2.93
N LYS A 61 1.00 22.75 3.30
CA LYS A 61 1.96 22.15 2.37
C LYS A 61 1.95 20.61 2.47
N VAL A 62 2.25 19.92 1.37
CA VAL A 62 2.47 18.48 1.38
C VAL A 62 3.76 18.18 2.12
N SER A 63 3.67 17.46 3.24
CA SER A 63 4.82 17.06 4.06
C SER A 63 5.25 15.62 3.82
N LEU A 64 4.29 14.71 3.50
CA LEU A 64 4.57 13.33 3.13
C LEU A 64 3.67 12.89 1.98
N ILE A 65 4.21 12.03 1.12
CA ILE A 65 3.47 11.32 0.08
C ILE A 65 3.73 9.83 0.27
N SER A 66 2.67 9.02 0.26
CA SER A 66 2.75 7.57 0.33
C SER A 66 2.06 6.93 -0.87
N PRO A 67 2.66 5.95 -1.55
CA PRO A 67 1.90 5.02 -2.37
C PRO A 67 0.95 4.24 -1.47
N ILE A 68 -0.20 3.80 -2.01
CA ILE A 68 -1.19 3.03 -1.28
C ILE A 68 -1.68 1.83 -2.11
N ALA A 69 -2.34 0.88 -1.43
CA ALA A 69 -3.25 -0.07 -2.04
C ALA A 69 -4.61 0.07 -1.35
N SER A 70 -5.57 0.66 -2.05
CA SER A 70 -6.95 0.85 -1.59
C SER A 70 -7.82 -0.40 -1.79
N GLY A 71 -9.11 -0.28 -1.52
CA GLY A 71 -10.09 -1.35 -1.70
C GLY A 71 -10.19 -1.86 -3.13
N LYS A 72 -10.22 -3.21 -3.28
CA LYS A 72 -10.44 -3.91 -4.56
C LYS A 72 -11.89 -3.74 -5.05
N PRO A 73 -12.21 -4.05 -6.33
CA PRO A 73 -13.58 -4.08 -6.80
C PRO A 73 -14.51 -4.91 -5.90
N GLY A 74 -15.68 -4.39 -5.59
CA GLY A 74 -16.62 -4.98 -4.61
C GLY A 74 -16.32 -4.62 -3.14
N TRP A 75 -15.14 -4.09 -2.84
CA TRP A 75 -14.70 -3.67 -1.51
C TRP A 75 -14.07 -2.27 -1.54
N SER A 76 -14.70 -1.36 -2.26
CA SER A 76 -14.16 -0.02 -2.49
C SER A 76 -13.93 0.75 -1.19
N THR A 77 -12.80 1.47 -1.11
CA THR A 77 -12.62 2.47 -0.07
C THR A 77 -13.64 3.59 -0.27
N PRO A 78 -14.45 3.94 0.75
CA PRO A 78 -15.47 4.97 0.62
C PRO A 78 -14.85 6.34 0.37
N THR A 79 -15.44 7.11 -0.55
CA THR A 79 -15.06 8.51 -0.81
C THR A 79 -15.86 9.45 0.07
N GLY A 80 -15.29 10.62 0.38
CA GLY A 80 -15.94 11.61 1.22
C GLY A 80 -14.99 12.32 2.16
N ASN A 81 -15.57 13.03 3.13
CA ASN A 81 -14.83 13.71 4.18
C ASN A 81 -15.07 13.00 5.50
N PHE A 82 -13.99 12.60 6.13
CA PHE A 82 -13.93 11.86 7.39
C PHE A 82 -13.00 12.56 8.37
N SER A 83 -12.85 11.97 9.54
CA SER A 83 -11.80 12.31 10.49
C SER A 83 -11.28 11.04 11.15
N VAL A 84 -10.03 11.07 11.62
CA VAL A 84 -9.47 9.94 12.39
C VAL A 84 -10.26 9.77 13.68
N ILE A 85 -10.85 8.59 13.87
CA ILE A 85 -11.72 8.24 15.01
C ILE A 85 -11.03 7.34 16.03
N SER A 86 -10.07 6.51 15.59
CA SER A 86 -9.24 5.71 16.48
C SER A 86 -7.83 5.51 15.93
N LYS A 87 -6.88 5.15 16.79
CA LYS A 87 -5.50 4.80 16.45
C LYS A 87 -5.04 3.63 17.28
N ASP A 88 -4.40 2.65 16.63
CA ASP A 88 -3.85 1.47 17.30
C ASP A 88 -2.54 1.05 16.60
N ILE A 89 -1.46 0.97 17.37
CA ILE A 89 -0.12 0.68 16.81
C ILE A 89 0.05 -0.78 16.37
N ASP A 90 -0.67 -1.72 16.99
CA ASP A 90 -0.58 -3.16 16.72
C ASP A 90 -1.95 -3.79 16.43
N HIS A 91 -2.77 -3.05 15.70
CA HIS A 91 -4.11 -3.49 15.32
C HIS A 91 -4.12 -4.78 14.52
N ARG A 92 -5.16 -5.59 14.77
CA ARG A 92 -5.44 -6.81 14.00
C ARG A 92 -6.89 -6.81 13.52
N SER A 93 -7.07 -7.22 12.27
CA SER A 93 -8.41 -7.30 11.68
C SER A 93 -9.30 -8.29 12.45
N GLN A 94 -10.53 -7.89 12.74
CA GLN A 94 -11.55 -8.78 13.31
C GLN A 94 -12.31 -9.58 12.25
N SER A 95 -12.25 -9.16 10.98
CA SER A 95 -13.04 -9.74 9.89
C SER A 95 -12.23 -10.58 8.92
N PHE A 96 -10.92 -10.28 8.78
CA PHE A 96 -10.06 -10.94 7.79
C PHE A 96 -8.76 -11.42 8.40
N GLY A 97 -8.20 -12.47 7.82
CA GLY A 97 -6.98 -13.09 8.30
C GLY A 97 -6.27 -13.92 7.25
N LEU A 98 -5.30 -14.64 7.72
CA LEU A 98 -4.46 -15.55 6.98
C LEU A 98 -4.67 -16.97 7.51
N ILE A 99 -4.58 -17.98 6.66
CA ILE A 99 -4.36 -19.36 7.08
C ILE A 99 -2.88 -19.65 6.83
N ILE A 100 -2.11 -19.88 7.89
CA ILE A 100 -0.66 -20.06 7.84
C ILE A 100 -0.25 -21.33 8.58
N ASP A 101 0.89 -21.94 8.21
CA ASP A 101 1.49 -23.03 8.96
C ASP A 101 2.54 -22.52 9.97
N GLY A 102 3.14 -23.45 10.73
CA GLY A 102 4.16 -23.12 11.74
C GLY A 102 5.46 -22.52 11.19
N SER A 103 5.70 -22.60 9.87
CA SER A 103 6.83 -21.96 9.19
C SER A 103 6.49 -20.55 8.65
N GLY A 104 5.24 -20.13 8.77
CA GLY A 104 4.75 -18.85 8.22
C GLY A 104 4.34 -18.93 6.76
N ARG A 105 4.25 -20.13 6.15
CA ARG A 105 3.76 -20.32 4.80
C ARG A 105 2.25 -20.04 4.76
N ILE A 106 1.82 -19.17 3.84
CA ILE A 106 0.44 -18.75 3.70
C ILE A 106 -0.28 -19.71 2.75
N ALA A 107 -1.33 -20.39 3.23
CA ALA A 107 -2.26 -21.18 2.42
C ALA A 107 -3.32 -20.28 1.77
N THR A 108 -3.83 -19.29 2.52
CA THR A 108 -4.74 -18.27 1.98
C THR A 108 -4.57 -16.95 2.73
N SER A 109 -4.65 -15.84 2.01
CA SER A 109 -4.53 -14.46 2.53
C SER A 109 -5.87 -13.72 2.61
N ASP A 110 -6.98 -14.41 2.38
CA ASP A 110 -8.34 -13.85 2.32
C ASP A 110 -9.31 -14.68 3.21
N ALA A 111 -8.80 -15.17 4.35
CA ALA A 111 -9.56 -15.96 5.29
C ALA A 111 -10.42 -15.06 6.20
N THR A 112 -11.54 -15.62 6.64
CA THR A 112 -12.39 -15.07 7.71
C THR A 112 -12.33 -15.99 8.94
N PRO A 113 -12.80 -15.56 10.13
CA PRO A 113 -12.81 -16.41 11.32
C PRO A 113 -13.51 -17.77 11.15
N GLY A 114 -14.45 -17.86 10.19
CA GLY A 114 -15.16 -19.12 9.87
C GLY A 114 -14.54 -19.94 8.73
N THR A 115 -13.41 -19.53 8.17
CA THR A 115 -12.75 -20.26 7.09
C THR A 115 -12.19 -21.58 7.59
N HIS A 116 -12.44 -22.68 6.84
CA HIS A 116 -11.88 -23.99 7.17
C HIS A 116 -10.35 -23.95 7.22
N VAL A 117 -9.79 -24.47 8.29
CA VAL A 117 -8.34 -24.50 8.53
C VAL A 117 -7.82 -25.92 8.27
N PRO A 118 -6.96 -26.16 7.25
CA PRO A 118 -6.36 -27.46 6.99
C PRO A 118 -5.47 -27.95 8.14
N HIS A 119 -5.25 -29.25 8.22
CA HIS A 119 -4.34 -29.83 9.21
C HIS A 119 -2.92 -29.23 9.09
N GLY A 120 -2.32 -28.87 10.21
CA GLY A 120 -0.99 -28.24 10.26
C GLY A 120 -0.98 -26.73 9.99
N PHE A 121 -2.15 -26.13 9.77
CA PHE A 121 -2.32 -24.68 9.62
C PHE A 121 -3.12 -24.10 10.79
N HIS A 122 -3.09 -22.77 10.94
CA HIS A 122 -3.93 -22.04 11.88
C HIS A 122 -4.41 -20.72 11.28
N TYR A 123 -5.53 -20.22 11.79
CA TYR A 123 -6.03 -18.89 11.43
C TYR A 123 -5.25 -17.83 12.21
N GLN A 124 -4.78 -16.81 11.52
CA GLN A 124 -4.15 -15.64 12.10
C GLN A 124 -4.87 -14.38 11.63
N PRO A 125 -5.43 -13.54 12.55
CA PRO A 125 -5.97 -12.24 12.19
C PRO A 125 -4.95 -11.42 11.42
N ALA A 126 -5.38 -10.78 10.33
CA ALA A 126 -4.47 -9.99 9.50
C ALA A 126 -3.84 -8.85 10.31
N PRO A 127 -2.50 -8.74 10.38
CA PRO A 127 -1.85 -7.64 11.07
C PRO A 127 -2.06 -6.34 10.29
N MET A 128 -2.42 -5.28 11.01
CA MET A 128 -2.67 -3.94 10.48
C MET A 128 -1.93 -2.89 11.33
N PRO A 129 -0.59 -2.97 11.45
CA PRO A 129 0.16 -2.08 12.33
C PRO A 129 0.05 -0.62 11.88
N TYR A 130 0.14 0.30 12.85
CA TYR A 130 -0.05 1.75 12.66
C TYR A 130 -1.44 2.10 12.12
N TYR A 131 -2.47 1.43 12.63
CA TYR A 131 -3.85 1.63 12.19
C TYR A 131 -4.39 2.99 12.61
N MET A 132 -4.97 3.70 11.67
CA MET A 132 -5.63 5.00 11.82
C MET A 132 -7.01 4.89 11.18
N GLU A 133 -8.01 4.59 12.00
CA GLU A 133 -9.40 4.46 11.56
C GLU A 133 -9.99 5.82 11.22
N PHE A 134 -10.70 5.92 10.08
CA PHE A 134 -11.39 7.13 9.68
C PHE A 134 -12.86 6.91 9.28
N ASN A 135 -13.26 5.67 9.08
CA ASN A 135 -14.66 5.30 8.84
C ASN A 135 -14.86 3.86 9.31
N HIS A 136 -15.95 3.54 10.01
CA HIS A 136 -16.30 2.24 10.62
C HIS A 136 -15.49 1.03 10.09
N ALA A 137 -14.51 0.56 10.85
CA ALA A 137 -13.58 -0.51 10.52
C ALA A 137 -12.70 -0.28 9.27
N ILE A 138 -12.70 0.91 8.69
CA ILE A 138 -11.85 1.29 7.55
C ILE A 138 -10.83 2.33 8.01
N GLY A 139 -9.57 2.04 7.80
CA GLY A 139 -8.46 2.90 8.21
C GLY A 139 -7.26 2.79 7.26
N MET A 140 -6.27 3.66 7.50
CA MET A 140 -4.94 3.56 6.93
C MET A 140 -4.07 2.69 7.84
N HIS A 141 -3.22 1.84 7.29
CA HIS A 141 -2.29 1.00 8.07
C HIS A 141 -1.14 0.48 7.22
N ALA A 142 -0.09 -0.05 7.84
CA ALA A 142 0.98 -0.72 7.12
C ALA A 142 0.49 -2.06 6.53
N GLY A 143 0.85 -2.32 5.26
CA GLY A 143 0.47 -3.57 4.60
C GLY A 143 1.17 -3.76 3.26
N PHE A 144 0.99 -4.93 2.67
CA PHE A 144 1.55 -5.26 1.36
C PHE A 144 0.85 -4.47 0.25
N LEU A 145 1.66 -3.86 -0.63
CA LEU A 145 1.21 -3.10 -1.80
C LEU A 145 1.57 -3.86 -3.08
N PRO A 146 0.60 -4.52 -3.74
CA PRO A 146 0.85 -5.22 -5.01
C PRO A 146 0.94 -4.26 -6.23
N GLY A 147 0.80 -2.95 -6.02
CA GLY A 147 0.78 -1.92 -7.07
C GLY A 147 -0.61 -1.69 -7.70
N TYR A 148 -1.65 -2.22 -7.09
CA TYR A 148 -3.06 -2.04 -7.49
C TYR A 148 -3.99 -2.12 -6.28
N PRO A 149 -5.26 -1.67 -6.40
CA PRO A 149 -6.27 -1.83 -5.34
C PRO A 149 -6.48 -3.30 -4.99
N ALA A 150 -6.23 -3.67 -3.72
CA ALA A 150 -6.19 -5.08 -3.29
C ALA A 150 -6.73 -5.33 -1.87
N SER A 151 -7.21 -4.30 -1.17
CA SER A 151 -7.73 -4.45 0.19
C SER A 151 -9.23 -4.72 0.21
N HIS A 152 -9.79 -4.95 1.41
CA HIS A 152 -11.23 -5.03 1.67
C HIS A 152 -11.79 -3.68 2.17
N GLY A 153 -11.26 -2.57 1.65
CA GLY A 153 -11.70 -1.21 1.97
C GLY A 153 -10.64 -0.36 2.67
N CYS A 154 -9.79 -0.93 3.49
CA CYS A 154 -8.68 -0.22 4.14
C CYS A 154 -7.65 0.30 3.13
N VAL A 155 -6.82 1.24 3.56
CA VAL A 155 -5.76 1.87 2.79
C VAL A 155 -4.41 1.35 3.29
N ARG A 156 -3.81 0.42 2.55
CA ARG A 156 -2.48 -0.14 2.88
C ARG A 156 -1.39 0.83 2.46
N MET A 157 -0.38 0.97 3.29
CA MET A 157 0.78 1.85 3.10
C MET A 157 2.08 1.06 3.33
N PRO A 158 3.24 1.48 2.77
CA PRO A 158 4.54 1.00 3.21
C PRO A 158 4.72 1.23 4.72
N ARG A 159 5.37 0.28 5.41
CA ARG A 159 5.44 0.29 6.87
C ARG A 159 6.10 1.54 7.45
N ASP A 160 7.17 2.02 6.84
CA ASP A 160 7.89 3.22 7.23
C ASP A 160 7.02 4.48 7.08
N LEU A 161 6.28 4.59 5.97
CA LEU A 161 5.37 5.71 5.73
C LEU A 161 4.14 5.63 6.64
N ALA A 162 3.57 4.45 6.87
CA ALA A 162 2.47 4.27 7.81
C ALA A 162 2.86 4.73 9.22
N ALA A 163 4.07 4.37 9.71
CA ALA A 163 4.61 4.83 10.98
C ALA A 163 4.71 6.37 11.03
N ARG A 164 5.27 6.99 9.98
CA ARG A 164 5.42 8.46 9.90
C ARG A 164 4.09 9.19 9.83
N PHE A 165 3.07 8.63 9.16
CA PHE A 165 1.70 9.16 9.20
C PHE A 165 1.12 9.00 10.59
N PHE A 166 1.26 7.81 11.19
CA PHE A 166 0.74 7.53 12.53
C PHE A 166 1.27 8.50 13.59
N GLU A 167 2.55 8.87 13.56
CA GLU A 167 3.15 9.83 14.48
C GLU A 167 2.55 11.24 14.38
N ARG A 168 2.17 11.67 13.17
CA ARG A 168 1.76 13.06 12.87
C ARG A 168 0.25 13.25 12.80
N VAL A 169 -0.47 12.16 12.55
CA VAL A 169 -1.93 12.16 12.53
C VAL A 169 -2.46 11.93 13.95
N HIS A 170 -3.42 12.74 14.36
CA HIS A 170 -4.07 12.67 15.67
C HIS A 170 -5.55 12.35 15.53
N LEU A 171 -6.22 12.03 16.64
CA LEU A 171 -7.68 11.93 16.67
C LEU A 171 -8.29 13.24 16.15
N ARG A 172 -9.36 13.11 15.36
CA ARG A 172 -10.04 14.22 14.66
C ARG A 172 -9.24 14.87 13.53
N THR A 173 -8.04 14.39 13.18
CA THR A 173 -7.38 14.84 11.96
C THR A 173 -8.30 14.60 10.75
N PRO A 174 -8.60 15.64 9.94
CA PRO A 174 -9.44 15.49 8.76
C PRO A 174 -8.81 14.54 7.75
N VAL A 175 -9.64 13.66 7.17
CA VAL A 175 -9.28 12.73 6.10
C VAL A 175 -10.25 12.92 4.94
N THR A 176 -9.75 13.34 3.79
CA THR A 176 -10.55 13.45 2.56
C THR A 176 -10.16 12.33 1.61
N VAL A 177 -11.13 11.51 1.21
CA VAL A 177 -10.95 10.44 0.23
C VAL A 177 -11.61 10.85 -1.08
N THR A 178 -10.83 10.88 -2.17
CA THR A 178 -11.28 11.35 -3.49
C THR A 178 -10.88 10.37 -4.60
N GLY A 179 -11.48 10.55 -5.78
CA GLY A 179 -11.14 9.75 -6.96
C GLY A 179 -11.89 8.42 -7.01
N SER A 180 -11.52 7.59 -7.99
CA SER A 180 -12.13 6.28 -8.25
C SER A 180 -11.09 5.28 -8.74
N THR A 181 -11.25 4.02 -8.38
CA THR A 181 -10.41 2.91 -8.84
C THR A 181 -10.91 2.27 -10.14
N GLN A 182 -12.09 2.64 -10.64
CA GLN A 182 -12.73 2.02 -11.81
C GLN A 182 -11.87 2.09 -13.07
N ASN A 183 -11.14 3.16 -13.28
CA ASN A 183 -10.26 3.34 -14.44
C ASN A 183 -8.94 2.55 -14.33
N LEU A 184 -8.46 2.27 -13.13
CA LEU A 184 -7.23 1.53 -12.89
C LEU A 184 -7.36 0.05 -13.30
N THR A 185 -8.54 -0.54 -13.14
CA THR A 185 -8.83 -1.91 -13.55
C THR A 185 -8.88 -2.04 -15.08
N ARG A 186 -9.34 -1.01 -15.81
CA ARG A 186 -9.42 -1.00 -17.28
C ARG A 186 -8.06 -0.91 -17.95
N VAL A 187 -7.12 -0.17 -17.39
CA VAL A 187 -5.76 -0.01 -17.95
C VAL A 187 -4.98 -1.32 -17.94
N ARG A 188 -5.17 -2.18 -16.93
CA ARG A 188 -4.49 -3.49 -16.85
C ARG A 188 -4.98 -4.54 -17.86
N ILE A 189 -6.24 -4.43 -18.31
CA ILE A 189 -6.80 -5.34 -19.33
C ILE A 189 -6.27 -4.99 -20.74
N ALA A 190 -5.75 -3.77 -20.94
CA ALA A 190 -5.30 -3.27 -22.23
C ALA A 190 -3.81 -3.50 -22.53
N ILE A 191 -3.04 -4.17 -21.64
CA ILE A 191 -1.66 -4.57 -21.94
C ILE A 191 -1.72 -5.89 -22.70
N PRO A 192 -1.42 -5.92 -24.01
CA PRO A 192 -1.32 -7.17 -24.74
C PRO A 192 -0.17 -7.99 -24.15
N LEU A 193 -0.44 -9.26 -23.85
CA LEU A 193 0.60 -10.25 -23.60
C LEU A 193 1.40 -10.35 -24.90
N TYR A 194 2.62 -9.82 -24.91
CA TYR A 194 3.57 -10.16 -25.96
C TYR A 194 3.98 -11.61 -25.73
N GLU A 195 3.57 -12.47 -26.67
CA GLU A 195 4.10 -13.81 -26.87
C GLU A 195 5.58 -13.75 -27.28
#